data_85f72fdaebbb9fdf56eabb28216833e5
#
_entry.id   85f72fdaebbb9fdf56eabb28216833e5
#
_cell.length_a   1.000
_cell.length_b   1.000
_cell.length_c   1.000
_cell.angle_alpha   90.00
_cell.angle_beta   90.00
_cell.angle_gamma   90.00
#
_symmetry.space_group_name_H-M   'P 1'
#
loop_
_entity.id
_entity.type
_entity.pdbx_description
1 polymer ?
#
loop_
_entity_poly.entity_id
_entity_poly.type
_entity_poly.pdbx_seq_one_letter_code
_entity_poly.pdbx_strand_id
1 'polypeptide(L)'
;MYLPEIFEEKNLEKLYQLIQDYPFATLISHSAEGLEANHLPFHLLRDEHRQTTTLVAHIARNNPLHTQIEDGTEVLIIFQGE
;
A
#
# COMPACT_ATOMS: atom_id res chain seq x y z
N MET A 1 -5.99 -4.56 2.50
CA MET A 1 -4.66 -4.90 3.04
C MET A 1 -4.26 -3.84 4.04
N TYR A 2 -3.99 -4.25 5.25
CA TYR A 2 -3.54 -3.37 6.33
C TYR A 2 -2.02 -3.31 6.35
N LEU A 3 -1.45 -2.10 6.38
CA LEU A 3 -0.01 -1.91 6.43
C LEU A 3 0.33 -1.07 7.67
N PRO A 4 1.31 -1.51 8.48
CA PRO A 4 1.77 -0.68 9.57
C PRO A 4 2.40 0.60 9.05
N GLU A 5 2.18 1.69 9.77
CA GLU A 5 2.77 2.96 9.41
C GLU A 5 4.25 2.97 9.74
N ILE A 6 5.08 2.96 8.71
CA ILE A 6 6.50 3.25 8.84
C ILE A 6 6.78 4.40 7.90
N PHE A 7 6.70 5.62 8.43
CA PHE A 7 6.89 6.81 7.61
C PHE A 7 8.17 7.51 8.00
N GLU A 8 9.08 7.61 7.04
CA GLU A 8 10.26 8.45 7.18
C GLU A 8 9.95 9.91 6.89
N GLU A 9 8.88 10.15 6.14
CA GLU A 9 8.43 11.52 5.88
C GLU A 9 7.85 12.12 7.15
N LYS A 10 8.44 13.22 7.59
CA LYS A 10 8.05 13.87 8.85
C LYS A 10 6.74 14.62 8.74
N ASN A 11 6.31 14.99 7.53
CA ASN A 11 5.05 15.66 7.31
C ASN A 11 4.03 14.68 6.76
N LEU A 12 3.25 14.10 7.65
CA LEU A 12 2.26 13.08 7.28
C LEU A 12 1.18 13.62 6.36
N GLU A 13 0.80 14.89 6.50
CA GLU A 13 -0.21 15.47 5.63
C GLU A 13 0.27 15.57 4.18
N LYS A 14 1.56 15.88 3.97
CA LYS A 14 2.14 15.85 2.63
C LYS A 14 2.15 14.45 2.04
N LEU A 15 2.45 13.45 2.87
CA LEU A 15 2.45 12.07 2.43
C LEU A 15 1.04 11.63 2.04
N TYR A 16 0.04 11.96 2.85
CA TYR A 16 -1.35 11.63 2.55
C TYR A 16 -1.81 12.33 1.27
N GLN A 17 -1.41 13.57 1.08
CA GLN A 17 -1.75 14.31 -0.13
C GLN A 17 -1.12 13.67 -1.36
N LEU A 18 0.13 13.22 -1.26
CA LEU A 18 0.81 12.52 -2.34
C LEU A 18 0.05 11.26 -2.74
N ILE A 19 -0.40 10.48 -1.76
CA ILE A 19 -1.16 9.26 -2.02
C ILE A 19 -2.50 9.57 -2.68
N GLN A 20 -3.16 10.63 -2.26
CA GLN A 20 -4.44 11.04 -2.87
C GLN A 20 -4.26 11.54 -4.29
N ASP A 21 -3.19 12.28 -4.56
CA ASP A 21 -2.93 12.84 -5.89
C ASP A 21 -2.38 11.81 -6.86
N TYR A 22 -1.62 10.85 -6.37
CA TYR A 22 -0.98 9.81 -7.18
C TYR A 22 -1.25 8.44 -6.58
N PRO A 23 -2.49 7.97 -6.67
CA PRO A 23 -2.90 6.74 -5.98
C PRO A 23 -2.37 5.45 -6.59
N PHE A 24 -1.87 5.52 -7.82
CA PHE A 24 -1.35 4.34 -8.50
C PHE A 24 0.09 4.12 -8.10
N ALA A 25 0.35 3.02 -7.41
CA ALA A 25 1.65 2.76 -6.78
C ALA A 25 2.16 1.37 -7.13
N THR A 26 3.42 1.15 -6.83
CA THR A 26 4.05 -0.15 -7.02
C THR A 26 4.14 -0.88 -5.68
N LEU A 27 3.54 -2.07 -5.62
CA LEU A 27 3.66 -2.95 -4.47
C LEU A 27 4.64 -4.05 -4.81
N ILE A 28 5.70 -4.14 -4.01
CA ILE A 28 6.72 -5.18 -4.14
C ILE A 28 6.53 -6.19 -3.03
N SER A 29 6.34 -7.44 -3.40
CA SER A 29 6.14 -8.53 -2.46
C SER A 29 7.15 -9.64 -2.71
N HIS A 30 7.33 -10.48 -1.72
CA HIS A 30 8.23 -11.61 -1.77
C HIS A 30 7.46 -12.87 -1.39
N SER A 31 7.54 -13.88 -2.23
CA SER A 31 6.94 -15.18 -1.98
C SER A 31 7.97 -16.30 -2.21
N ALA A 32 7.55 -17.54 -2.05
CA ALA A 32 8.40 -18.67 -2.36
C ALA A 32 8.88 -18.69 -3.82
N GLU A 33 8.15 -18.01 -4.70
CA GLU A 33 8.49 -17.91 -6.12
C GLU A 33 9.42 -16.73 -6.43
N GLY A 34 9.76 -15.91 -5.44
CA GLY A 34 10.65 -14.78 -5.59
C GLY A 34 9.97 -13.44 -5.39
N LEU A 35 10.58 -12.40 -5.92
CA LEU A 35 10.08 -11.04 -5.83
C LEU A 35 9.09 -10.76 -6.96
N GLU A 36 8.01 -10.09 -6.62
CA GLU A 36 7.03 -9.64 -7.59
C GLU A 36 6.71 -8.16 -7.39
N ALA A 37 6.48 -7.46 -8.49
CA ALA A 37 6.03 -6.08 -8.46
C ALA A 37 4.65 -5.99 -9.11
N ASN A 38 3.73 -5.33 -8.44
CA ASN A 38 2.39 -5.08 -8.95
C ASN A 38 2.10 -3.59 -8.90
N HIS A 39 1.55 -3.06 -9.98
CA HIS A 39 1.13 -1.67 -10.04
C HIS A 39 -0.37 -1.63 -9.75
N LEU A 40 -0.74 -1.01 -8.65
CA LEU A 40 -2.10 -1.06 -8.13
C LEU A 40 -2.57 0.31 -7.70
N PRO A 41 -3.86 0.61 -7.89
CA PRO A 41 -4.43 1.80 -7.28
C PRO A 41 -4.69 1.56 -5.79
N PHE A 42 -4.38 2.58 -5.00
CA PHE A 42 -4.58 2.57 -3.57
C PHE A 42 -5.45 3.75 -3.16
N HIS A 43 -6.11 3.61 -2.02
CA HIS A 43 -6.69 4.76 -1.35
C HIS A 43 -6.50 4.63 0.16
N LEU A 44 -6.57 5.78 0.83
CA LEU A 44 -6.40 5.88 2.26
C LEU A 44 -7.76 5.90 2.95
N LEU A 45 -7.88 5.10 3.99
CA LEU A 45 -8.97 5.19 4.95
C LEU A 45 -8.39 5.65 6.28
N ARG A 46 -8.88 6.80 6.76
CA ARG A 46 -8.46 7.35 8.05
C ARG A 46 -9.62 7.22 9.03
N ASP A 47 -9.36 6.57 10.14
CA ASP A 47 -10.31 6.46 11.24
C ASP A 47 -9.82 7.36 12.37
N GLU A 48 -10.43 8.52 12.52
CA GLU A 48 -10.02 9.48 13.53
C GLU A 48 -10.33 9.02 14.96
N HIS A 49 -11.36 8.18 15.12
CA HIS A 49 -11.69 7.61 16.42
C HIS A 49 -10.61 6.67 16.92
N ARG A 50 -10.10 5.83 16.05
CA ARG A 50 -9.07 4.86 16.39
C ARG A 50 -7.67 5.38 16.13
N GLN A 51 -7.56 6.53 15.49
CA GLN A 51 -6.28 7.11 15.06
C GLN A 51 -5.49 6.13 14.19
N THR A 52 -6.20 5.40 13.34
CA THR A 52 -5.58 4.44 12.43
C THR A 52 -5.70 4.91 11.00
N THR A 53 -4.71 4.53 10.21
CA THR A 53 -4.70 4.77 8.78
C THR A 53 -4.51 3.45 8.08
N THR A 54 -5.37 3.18 7.10
CA THR A 54 -5.32 1.94 6.33
C THR A 54 -5.15 2.27 4.86
N LEU A 55 -4.22 1.59 4.21
CA LEU A 55 -4.10 1.62 2.76
C LEU A 55 -4.89 0.46 2.18
N VAL A 56 -5.78 0.77 1.26
CA VAL A 56 -6.59 -0.24 0.59
C VAL A 56 -6.16 -0.31 -0.86
N ALA A 57 -5.73 -1.50 -1.27
CA ALA A 57 -5.35 -1.76 -2.66
C ALA A 57 -6.54 -2.36 -3.40
N HIS A 58 -6.70 -1.93 -4.65
CA HIS A 58 -7.70 -2.52 -5.54
C HIS A 58 -7.00 -3.50 -6.46
N ILE A 59 -7.41 -4.77 -6.39
CA ILE A 59 -6.76 -5.87 -7.08
C ILE A 59 -7.77 -6.55 -7.99
N ALA A 60 -7.38 -6.78 -9.25
CA ALA A 60 -8.22 -7.53 -10.17
C ALA A 60 -8.44 -8.96 -9.69
N ARG A 61 -9.60 -9.52 -9.95
CA ARG A 61 -9.95 -10.87 -9.49
C ARG A 61 -9.00 -11.95 -10.00
N ASN A 62 -8.49 -11.78 -11.20
CA ASN A 62 -7.57 -12.75 -11.81
C ASN A 62 -6.11 -12.54 -11.37
N ASN A 63 -5.83 -11.51 -10.57
CA ASN A 63 -4.50 -11.30 -10.04
C ASN A 63 -4.33 -12.17 -8.79
N PRO A 64 -3.36 -13.10 -8.79
CA PRO A 64 -3.21 -14.02 -7.64
C PRO A 64 -2.60 -13.37 -6.40
N LEU A 65 -2.24 -12.10 -6.47
CA LEU A 65 -1.60 -11.40 -5.36
C LEU A 65 -2.36 -11.55 -4.05
N HIS A 66 -3.70 -11.46 -4.10
CA HIS A 66 -4.53 -11.53 -2.90
C HIS A 66 -4.45 -12.88 -2.18
N THR A 67 -4.05 -13.94 -2.89
CA THR A 67 -3.85 -15.26 -2.28
C THR A 67 -2.40 -15.52 -1.92
N GLN A 68 -1.48 -14.73 -2.44
CA GLN A 68 -0.04 -14.90 -2.23
C GLN A 68 0.47 -14.12 -1.01
N ILE A 69 -0.26 -13.09 -0.61
CA ILE A 69 0.13 -12.26 0.54
C ILE A 69 -0.72 -12.63 1.73
N GLU A 70 -0.06 -13.12 2.78
CA GLU A 70 -0.70 -13.44 4.05
C GLU A 70 -0.57 -12.26 5.02
N ASP A 71 -1.45 -12.24 6.01
CA ASP A 71 -1.36 -11.23 7.08
C ASP A 71 0.00 -11.30 7.76
N GLY A 72 0.58 -10.12 8.00
CA GLY A 72 1.89 -10.03 8.61
C GLY A 72 3.06 -10.11 7.64
N THR A 73 2.78 -10.32 6.35
CA THR A 73 3.83 -10.32 5.32
C THR A 73 4.38 -8.92 5.12
N GLU A 74 5.69 -8.81 5.07
CA GLU A 74 6.35 -7.54 4.76
C GLU A 74 6.27 -7.25 3.28
N VAL A 75 5.85 -6.04 2.95
CA VAL A 75 5.78 -5.57 1.57
C VAL A 75 6.36 -4.16 1.49
N LEU A 76 6.79 -3.78 0.31
CA LEU A 76 7.27 -2.43 0.02
C LEU A 76 6.30 -1.77 -0.96
N ILE A 77 5.81 -0.59 -0.62
CA ILE A 77 4.92 0.17 -1.51
C ILE A 77 5.57 1.50 -1.83
N ILE A 78 5.67 1.79 -3.12
CA ILE A 78 6.31 2.99 -3.63
C ILE A 78 5.27 3.85 -4.31
N PHE A 79 5.04 5.04 -3.75
CA PHE A 79 4.24 6.09 -4.36
C PHE A 79 5.18 7.08 -5.02
N GLN A 80 4.84 7.48 -6.22
CA GLN A 80 5.72 8.34 -6.99
C GLN A 80 4.91 9.46 -7.62
N GLY A 81 5.32 10.70 -7.33
CA GLY A 81 4.79 11.88 -7.99
C GLY A 81 5.42 12.07 -9.37
N GLU A 82 5.12 13.21 -9.96
CA GLU A 82 5.72 13.59 -11.24
C GLU A 82 7.22 13.83 -11.12
#